data_149ddc8cc7c37b6996b30dc1d2275329
#
_entry.id   149ddc8cc7c37b6996b30dc1d2275329
#
_cell.length_a   1.000
_cell.length_b   1.000
_cell.length_c   1.000
_cell.angle_alpha   90.00
_cell.angle_beta   90.00
_cell.angle_gamma   90.00
#
_symmetry.space_group_name_H-M   'P 1'
#
loop_
_entity.id
_entity.type
_entity.pdbx_description
1 polymer ?
#
loop_
_entity_poly.entity_id
_entity_poly.type
_entity_poly.pdbx_seq_one_letter_code
_entity_poly.pdbx_strand_id
1 'polypeptide(L)'
;MRRAIPQARFPFERPSVLGAIFGTAVAARALRRSRLSAGVREIAAAGVAFLPAALALRGPDLAAYHGAEHISIGTYENGGEPAPKEHPRCGSQLIAPMVASSLAVNVVASKAPAGTRSLTRLLGTAGAIGGSVEVFSWVARNPAHPLARVLARPGFEIQRHLSTAEPSGDQLEVANAARDACLALERQPA
;
A
#
# COMPACT_ATOMS: atom_id res chain seq x y z
N MET A 1 22.80 -2.43 4.83
CA MET A 1 22.45 -1.54 3.72
C MET A 1 23.30 -0.26 3.71
N ARG A 2 23.25 0.63 4.70
CA ARG A 2 24.07 1.89 4.71
C ARG A 2 25.59 1.69 4.63
N ARG A 3 26.14 0.56 5.09
CA ARG A 3 27.58 0.26 4.95
C ARG A 3 27.98 -0.05 3.51
N ALA A 4 27.05 -0.60 2.71
CA ALA A 4 27.30 -0.93 1.31
C ALA A 4 26.99 0.23 0.35
N ILE A 5 25.97 1.05 0.69
CA ILE A 5 25.52 2.19 -0.12
C ILE A 5 25.31 3.40 0.81
N PRO A 6 26.38 4.18 1.12
CA PRO A 6 26.31 5.31 2.06
C PRO A 6 25.31 6.40 1.65
N GLN A 7 25.07 6.58 0.35
CA GLN A 7 24.13 7.58 -0.18
C GLN A 7 22.68 7.10 -0.16
N ALA A 8 22.39 5.83 0.12
CA ALA A 8 21.02 5.32 0.17
C ALA A 8 20.24 5.99 1.30
N ARG A 9 19.16 6.68 0.94
CA ARG A 9 18.22 7.28 1.89
C ARG A 9 16.91 6.53 1.86
N PHE A 10 16.38 6.24 3.05
CA PHE A 10 15.02 5.72 3.13
C PHE A 10 14.02 6.80 2.70
N PRO A 11 12.87 6.43 2.11
CA PRO A 11 11.85 7.39 1.69
C PRO A 11 11.44 8.38 2.78
N PHE A 12 11.31 7.92 4.03
CA PHE A 12 10.95 8.74 5.19
C PHE A 12 12.08 9.69 5.68
N GLU A 13 13.30 9.58 5.16
CA GLU A 13 14.38 10.54 5.43
C GLU A 13 14.34 11.75 4.48
N ARG A 14 13.46 11.72 3.47
CA ARG A 14 13.26 12.84 2.55
C ARG A 14 12.40 13.91 3.23
N PRO A 15 12.84 15.18 3.28
CA PRO A 15 12.06 16.25 3.91
C PRO A 15 10.65 16.40 3.34
N SER A 16 10.48 16.16 2.05
CA SER A 16 9.18 16.20 1.37
C SER A 16 8.21 15.12 1.89
N VAL A 17 8.71 13.92 2.16
CA VAL A 17 7.91 12.82 2.71
C VAL A 17 7.55 13.09 4.17
N LEU A 18 8.51 13.58 4.98
CA LEU A 18 8.24 13.99 6.35
C LEU A 18 7.21 15.12 6.41
N GLY A 19 7.39 16.15 5.58
CA GLY A 19 6.42 17.25 5.45
C GLY A 19 5.03 16.75 5.04
N ALA A 20 4.95 15.76 4.15
CA ALA A 20 3.69 15.14 3.75
C ALA A 20 3.05 14.35 4.90
N ILE A 21 3.82 13.62 5.71
CA ILE A 21 3.31 12.91 6.90
C ILE A 21 2.67 13.89 7.88
N PHE A 22 3.38 14.98 8.23
CA PHE A 22 2.83 16.00 9.13
C PHE A 22 1.64 16.74 8.51
N GLY A 23 1.75 17.14 7.24
CA GLY A 23 0.67 17.78 6.49
C GLY A 23 -0.58 16.90 6.42
N THR A 24 -0.42 15.59 6.23
CA THR A 24 -1.51 14.60 6.25
C THR A 24 -2.22 14.58 7.60
N ALA A 25 -1.48 14.59 8.70
CA ALA A 25 -2.08 14.61 10.04
C ALA A 25 -2.92 15.87 10.28
N VAL A 26 -2.40 17.03 9.86
CA VAL A 26 -3.11 18.33 9.94
C VAL A 26 -4.35 18.31 9.05
N ALA A 27 -4.21 17.90 7.79
CA ALA A 27 -5.31 17.84 6.83
C ALA A 27 -6.40 16.85 7.27
N ALA A 28 -6.04 15.67 7.78
CA ALA A 28 -6.98 14.71 8.33
C ALA A 28 -7.74 15.29 9.53
N ARG A 29 -7.07 16.06 10.41
CA ARG A 29 -7.73 16.76 11.53
C ARG A 29 -8.70 17.84 11.04
N ALA A 30 -8.32 18.60 10.02
CA ALA A 30 -9.18 19.62 9.40
C ALA A 30 -10.41 19.00 8.73
N LEU A 31 -10.22 17.92 7.97
CA LEU A 31 -11.29 17.14 7.34
C LEU A 31 -12.30 16.61 8.38
N ARG A 32 -11.81 16.07 9.50
CA ARG A 32 -12.71 15.59 10.58
C ARG A 32 -13.58 16.67 11.20
N ARG A 33 -13.16 17.95 11.13
CA ARG A 33 -13.90 19.13 11.61
C ARG A 33 -14.77 19.78 10.54
N SER A 34 -14.65 19.35 9.28
CA SER A 34 -15.41 19.91 8.17
C SER A 34 -16.89 19.52 8.24
N ARG A 35 -17.72 20.31 7.53
CA ARG A 35 -19.16 20.07 7.41
C ARG A 35 -19.52 19.03 6.31
N LEU A 36 -18.53 18.39 5.72
CA LEU A 36 -18.73 17.36 4.71
C LEU A 36 -19.48 16.14 5.28
N SER A 37 -20.19 15.40 4.45
CA SER A 37 -20.81 14.14 4.84
C SER A 37 -19.77 13.13 5.36
N ALA A 38 -20.17 12.21 6.20
CA ALA A 38 -19.25 11.23 6.81
C ALA A 38 -18.49 10.43 5.74
N GLY A 39 -19.17 9.98 4.67
CA GLY A 39 -18.55 9.23 3.59
C GLY A 39 -17.49 10.04 2.81
N VAL A 40 -17.84 11.29 2.46
CA VAL A 40 -16.91 12.19 1.76
C VAL A 40 -15.67 12.49 2.61
N ARG A 41 -15.84 12.71 3.91
CA ARG A 41 -14.70 12.92 4.83
C ARG A 41 -13.76 11.72 4.88
N GLU A 42 -14.29 10.51 4.92
CA GLU A 42 -13.47 9.30 4.99
C GLU A 42 -12.71 9.04 3.68
N ILE A 43 -13.39 9.21 2.54
CA ILE A 43 -12.73 9.09 1.22
C ILE A 43 -11.62 10.14 1.08
N ALA A 44 -11.91 11.39 1.46
CA ALA A 44 -10.92 12.46 1.41
C ALA A 44 -9.76 12.20 2.39
N ALA A 45 -10.04 11.72 3.62
CA ALA A 45 -9.02 11.38 4.59
C ALA A 45 -8.14 10.21 4.13
N ALA A 46 -8.71 9.20 3.49
CA ALA A 46 -7.95 8.10 2.90
C ALA A 46 -7.06 8.57 1.75
N GLY A 47 -7.57 9.42 0.86
CA GLY A 47 -6.78 10.03 -0.23
C GLY A 47 -5.61 10.85 0.31
N VAL A 48 -5.85 11.68 1.33
CA VAL A 48 -4.79 12.45 2.00
C VAL A 48 -3.79 11.54 2.71
N ALA A 49 -4.24 10.47 3.36
CA ALA A 49 -3.36 9.50 4.03
C ALA A 49 -2.43 8.76 3.06
N PHE A 50 -2.83 8.59 1.81
CA PHE A 50 -2.01 7.98 0.76
C PHE A 50 -0.91 8.93 0.23
N LEU A 51 -1.04 10.24 0.41
CA LEU A 51 -0.12 11.24 -0.15
C LEU A 51 1.35 11.04 0.22
N PRO A 52 1.74 10.72 1.49
CA PRO A 52 3.13 10.45 1.81
C PRO A 52 3.73 9.26 1.04
N ALA A 53 2.95 8.19 0.87
CA ALA A 53 3.37 7.03 0.09
C ALA A 53 3.52 7.38 -1.40
N ALA A 54 2.57 8.11 -1.97
CA ALA A 54 2.65 8.59 -3.35
C ALA A 54 3.88 9.48 -3.57
N LEU A 55 4.19 10.38 -2.62
CA LEU A 55 5.38 11.24 -2.69
C LEU A 55 6.68 10.45 -2.45
N ALA A 56 6.66 9.43 -1.61
CA ALA A 56 7.82 8.56 -1.40
C ALA A 56 8.19 7.80 -2.69
N LEU A 57 7.18 7.37 -3.44
CA LEU A 57 7.33 6.68 -4.73
C LEU A 57 7.51 7.63 -5.92
N ARG A 58 7.37 8.96 -5.70
CA ARG A 58 7.62 9.95 -6.75
C ARG A 58 9.11 9.96 -7.12
N GLY A 59 9.36 9.62 -8.34
CA GLY A 59 10.66 9.60 -8.98
C GLY A 59 10.65 8.46 -9.99
N PRO A 60 11.03 8.73 -11.26
CA PRO A 60 10.98 7.71 -12.30
C PRO A 60 11.75 6.45 -11.92
N ASP A 61 12.90 6.61 -11.27
CA ASP A 61 13.73 5.47 -10.87
C ASP A 61 13.07 4.59 -9.80
N LEU A 62 12.48 5.20 -8.76
CA LEU A 62 11.89 4.42 -7.67
C LEU A 62 10.64 3.66 -8.13
N ALA A 63 9.80 4.29 -8.93
CA ALA A 63 8.63 3.62 -9.52
C ALA A 63 9.05 2.52 -10.50
N ALA A 64 10.14 2.72 -11.26
CA ALA A 64 10.69 1.73 -12.18
C ALA A 64 11.32 0.54 -11.42
N TYR A 65 12.08 0.78 -10.35
CA TYR A 65 12.58 -0.30 -9.49
C TYR A 65 11.45 -1.09 -8.81
N HIS A 66 10.37 -0.43 -8.39
CA HIS A 66 9.19 -1.09 -7.85
C HIS A 66 8.48 -1.95 -8.92
N GLY A 67 8.39 -1.44 -10.16
CA GLY A 67 7.93 -2.22 -11.30
C GLY A 67 8.84 -3.42 -11.61
N ALA A 68 10.16 -3.22 -11.57
CA ALA A 68 11.15 -4.28 -11.77
C ALA A 68 11.03 -5.39 -10.72
N GLU A 69 10.83 -5.02 -9.44
CA GLU A 69 10.58 -5.96 -8.36
C GLU A 69 9.35 -6.82 -8.64
N HIS A 70 8.22 -6.19 -9.01
CA HIS A 70 6.98 -6.90 -9.33
C HIS A 70 7.14 -7.85 -10.51
N ILE A 71 7.78 -7.41 -11.60
CA ILE A 71 8.06 -8.25 -12.77
C ILE A 71 8.95 -9.43 -12.38
N SER A 72 10.02 -9.18 -11.63
CA SER A 72 10.96 -10.20 -11.20
C SER A 72 10.29 -11.27 -10.33
N ILE A 73 9.53 -10.85 -9.31
CA ILE A 73 8.81 -11.76 -8.40
C ILE A 73 7.71 -12.50 -9.17
N GLY A 74 6.88 -11.79 -9.92
CA GLY A 74 5.77 -12.37 -10.66
C GLY A 74 6.23 -13.39 -11.71
N THR A 75 7.33 -13.09 -12.43
CA THR A 75 7.94 -14.03 -13.38
C THR A 75 8.43 -15.30 -12.68
N TYR A 76 9.06 -15.16 -11.50
CA TYR A 76 9.48 -16.32 -10.70
C TYR A 76 8.27 -17.16 -10.25
N GLU A 77 7.22 -16.53 -9.75
CA GLU A 77 5.99 -17.19 -9.30
C GLU A 77 5.21 -17.87 -10.43
N ASN A 78 5.32 -17.35 -11.65
CA ASN A 78 4.71 -17.93 -12.86
C ASN A 78 5.58 -18.99 -13.54
N GLY A 79 6.63 -19.48 -12.88
CA GLY A 79 7.50 -20.51 -13.45
C GLY A 79 8.37 -20.04 -14.60
N GLY A 80 8.67 -18.75 -14.68
CA GLY A 80 9.51 -18.14 -15.72
C GLY A 80 8.72 -17.40 -16.80
N GLU A 81 7.40 -17.51 -16.83
CA GLU A 81 6.58 -16.74 -17.76
C GLU A 81 6.56 -15.24 -17.39
N PRO A 82 6.72 -14.33 -18.35
CA PRO A 82 6.76 -12.90 -18.09
C PRO A 82 5.54 -12.40 -17.32
N ALA A 83 5.78 -11.63 -16.26
CA ALA A 83 4.74 -11.02 -15.46
C ALA A 83 4.66 -9.50 -15.71
N PRO A 84 3.47 -8.89 -15.53
CA PRO A 84 3.33 -7.44 -15.60
C PRO A 84 3.96 -6.75 -14.37
N LYS A 85 4.11 -5.43 -14.46
CA LYS A 85 4.60 -4.60 -13.34
C LYS A 85 3.58 -4.42 -12.21
N GLU A 86 2.33 -4.83 -12.42
CA GLU A 86 1.31 -4.88 -11.38
C GLU A 86 1.33 -6.25 -10.69
N HIS A 87 1.39 -6.25 -9.35
CA HIS A 87 1.47 -7.49 -8.59
C HIS A 87 0.30 -7.62 -7.59
N PRO A 88 -0.37 -8.79 -7.51
CA PRO A 88 -1.55 -8.97 -6.66
C PRO A 88 -1.26 -8.92 -5.16
N ARG A 89 -0.01 -9.11 -4.75
CA ARG A 89 0.42 -9.07 -3.34
C ARG A 89 1.10 -7.75 -2.93
N CYS A 90 1.01 -6.71 -3.75
CA CYS A 90 1.48 -5.39 -3.39
C CYS A 90 0.61 -4.76 -2.29
N GLY A 91 1.23 -4.00 -1.39
CA GLY A 91 0.53 -3.28 -0.31
C GLY A 91 -0.56 -2.31 -0.79
N SER A 92 -0.53 -1.87 -2.05
CA SER A 92 -1.61 -1.08 -2.66
C SER A 92 -2.98 -1.78 -2.64
N GLN A 93 -2.99 -3.11 -2.61
CA GLN A 93 -4.21 -3.91 -2.53
C GLN A 93 -4.93 -3.79 -1.17
N LEU A 94 -4.24 -3.30 -0.13
CA LEU A 94 -4.85 -3.02 1.18
C LEU A 94 -5.68 -1.73 1.18
N ILE A 95 -5.49 -0.83 0.21
CA ILE A 95 -6.12 0.51 0.23
C ILE A 95 -7.63 0.41 0.19
N ALA A 96 -8.21 -0.35 -0.72
CA ALA A 96 -9.67 -0.49 -0.83
C ALA A 96 -10.30 -1.14 0.41
N PRO A 97 -9.80 -2.27 0.95
CA PRO A 97 -10.28 -2.83 2.21
C PRO A 97 -10.15 -1.86 3.39
N MET A 98 -9.04 -1.14 3.51
CA MET A 98 -8.80 -0.16 4.57
C MET A 98 -9.79 1.01 4.52
N VAL A 99 -10.07 1.55 3.35
CA VAL A 99 -11.06 2.62 3.17
C VAL A 99 -12.45 2.14 3.54
N ALA A 100 -12.87 0.97 3.04
CA ALA A 100 -14.18 0.39 3.32
C ALA A 100 -14.36 0.10 4.83
N SER A 101 -13.36 -0.51 5.46
CA SER A 101 -13.37 -0.82 6.88
C SER A 101 -13.37 0.44 7.75
N SER A 102 -12.58 1.46 7.39
CA SER A 102 -12.56 2.75 8.09
C SER A 102 -13.91 3.45 8.01
N LEU A 103 -14.56 3.41 6.85
CA LEU A 103 -15.90 3.96 6.67
C LEU A 103 -16.92 3.25 7.58
N ALA A 104 -16.91 1.93 7.61
CA ALA A 104 -17.77 1.13 8.48
C ALA A 104 -17.57 1.46 9.97
N VAL A 105 -16.30 1.54 10.42
CA VAL A 105 -15.95 1.92 11.81
C VAL A 105 -16.49 3.30 12.15
N ASN A 106 -16.36 4.27 11.25
CA ASN A 106 -16.86 5.62 11.51
C ASN A 106 -18.39 5.70 11.59
N VAL A 107 -19.08 4.92 10.75
CA VAL A 107 -20.57 4.81 10.83
C VAL A 107 -20.98 4.21 12.17
N VAL A 108 -20.36 3.12 12.60
CA VAL A 108 -20.66 2.48 13.89
C VAL A 108 -20.35 3.43 15.06
N ALA A 109 -19.17 4.04 15.05
CA ALA A 109 -18.74 4.96 16.10
C ALA A 109 -19.62 6.23 16.18
N SER A 110 -20.19 6.68 15.06
CA SER A 110 -21.12 7.84 15.07
C SER A 110 -22.41 7.55 15.83
N LYS A 111 -22.84 6.29 15.86
CA LYS A 111 -24.05 5.81 16.57
C LYS A 111 -23.77 5.43 18.03
N ALA A 112 -22.52 5.33 18.43
CA ALA A 112 -22.15 4.97 19.80
C ALA A 112 -22.40 6.14 20.77
N PRO A 113 -22.74 5.86 22.04
CA PRO A 113 -22.85 6.87 23.08
C PRO A 113 -21.59 7.72 23.21
N ALA A 114 -21.73 8.99 23.61
CA ALA A 114 -20.59 9.92 23.65
C ALA A 114 -19.43 9.40 24.52
N GLY A 115 -19.71 8.76 25.65
CA GLY A 115 -18.69 8.22 26.55
C GLY A 115 -17.90 7.02 26.01
N THR A 116 -18.48 6.26 25.08
CA THR A 116 -17.83 5.06 24.51
C THR A 116 -17.28 5.28 23.10
N ARG A 117 -17.58 6.42 22.49
CA ARG A 117 -17.25 6.71 21.09
C ARG A 117 -15.74 6.61 20.77
N SER A 118 -14.89 7.07 21.67
CA SER A 118 -13.43 7.00 21.48
C SER A 118 -12.94 5.56 21.54
N LEU A 119 -13.45 4.75 22.46
CA LEU A 119 -13.13 3.34 22.58
C LEU A 119 -13.63 2.56 21.36
N THR A 120 -14.85 2.82 20.92
CA THR A 120 -15.42 2.22 19.69
C THR A 120 -14.55 2.51 18.48
N ARG A 121 -14.04 3.75 18.34
CA ARG A 121 -13.12 4.09 17.25
C ARG A 121 -11.78 3.36 17.36
N LEU A 122 -11.20 3.30 18.54
CA LEU A 122 -9.92 2.62 18.77
C LEU A 122 -10.01 1.13 18.41
N LEU A 123 -10.95 0.42 19.02
CA LEU A 123 -11.20 -1.00 18.79
C LEU A 123 -11.61 -1.27 17.34
N GLY A 124 -12.50 -0.43 16.79
CA GLY A 124 -12.91 -0.51 15.40
C GLY A 124 -11.76 -0.31 14.43
N THR A 125 -10.83 0.63 14.70
CA THR A 125 -9.65 0.83 13.85
C THR A 125 -8.72 -0.38 13.90
N ALA A 126 -8.49 -0.96 15.08
CA ALA A 126 -7.69 -2.19 15.19
C ALA A 126 -8.35 -3.35 14.42
N GLY A 127 -9.68 -3.52 14.57
CA GLY A 127 -10.45 -4.51 13.82
C GLY A 127 -10.45 -4.25 12.29
N ALA A 128 -10.49 -2.97 11.88
CA ALA A 128 -10.41 -2.59 10.46
C ALA A 128 -9.07 -2.96 9.84
N ILE A 129 -7.97 -2.76 10.57
CA ILE A 129 -6.64 -3.16 10.11
C ILE A 129 -6.58 -4.69 9.93
N GLY A 130 -6.93 -5.45 10.97
CA GLY A 130 -6.95 -6.92 10.90
C GLY A 130 -7.88 -7.44 9.81
N GLY A 131 -9.11 -6.93 9.73
CA GLY A 131 -10.07 -7.31 8.70
C GLY A 131 -9.59 -6.98 7.28
N SER A 132 -8.89 -5.86 7.09
CA SER A 132 -8.32 -5.50 5.79
C SER A 132 -7.20 -6.45 5.36
N VAL A 133 -6.37 -6.91 6.31
CA VAL A 133 -5.34 -7.92 6.04
C VAL A 133 -5.97 -9.26 5.66
N GLU A 134 -7.06 -9.67 6.35
CA GLU A 134 -7.78 -10.90 6.01
C GLU A 134 -8.42 -10.82 4.62
N VAL A 135 -9.07 -9.68 4.29
CA VAL A 135 -9.63 -9.46 2.95
C VAL A 135 -8.54 -9.50 1.88
N PHE A 136 -7.41 -8.83 2.13
CA PHE A 136 -6.24 -8.88 1.23
C PHE A 136 -5.73 -10.30 1.03
N SER A 137 -5.55 -11.05 2.13
CA SER A 137 -5.10 -12.44 2.09
C SER A 137 -6.08 -13.34 1.33
N TRP A 138 -7.38 -13.12 1.51
CA TRP A 138 -8.41 -13.85 0.77
C TRP A 138 -8.38 -13.52 -0.72
N VAL A 139 -8.28 -12.24 -1.09
CA VAL A 139 -8.17 -11.78 -2.48
C VAL A 139 -6.96 -12.41 -3.16
N ALA A 140 -5.80 -12.39 -2.50
CA ALA A 140 -4.55 -12.97 -3.02
C ALA A 140 -4.64 -14.48 -3.26
N ARG A 141 -5.41 -15.20 -2.41
CA ARG A 141 -5.61 -16.65 -2.54
C ARG A 141 -6.71 -17.04 -3.53
N ASN A 142 -7.56 -16.10 -3.92
CA ASN A 142 -8.72 -16.36 -4.79
C ASN A 142 -8.75 -15.43 -6.02
N PRO A 143 -7.68 -15.34 -6.83
CA PRO A 143 -7.57 -14.35 -7.92
C PRO A 143 -8.61 -14.56 -9.03
N ALA A 144 -9.12 -15.79 -9.19
CA ALA A 144 -10.15 -16.11 -10.17
C ALA A 144 -11.58 -15.70 -9.72
N HIS A 145 -11.79 -15.46 -8.43
CA HIS A 145 -13.12 -15.14 -7.90
C HIS A 145 -13.58 -13.74 -8.35
N PRO A 146 -14.81 -13.56 -8.86
CA PRO A 146 -15.28 -12.25 -9.37
C PRO A 146 -15.16 -11.12 -8.33
N LEU A 147 -15.53 -11.37 -7.09
CA LEU A 147 -15.42 -10.38 -6.00
C LEU A 147 -13.96 -10.02 -5.71
N ALA A 148 -13.04 -10.98 -5.76
CA ALA A 148 -11.62 -10.71 -5.56
C ALA A 148 -11.08 -9.77 -6.65
N ARG A 149 -11.47 -9.97 -7.91
CA ARG A 149 -11.09 -9.08 -9.03
C ARG A 149 -11.61 -7.65 -8.82
N VAL A 150 -12.86 -7.51 -8.34
CA VAL A 150 -13.42 -6.18 -8.04
C VAL A 150 -12.68 -5.49 -6.91
N LEU A 151 -12.40 -6.21 -5.82
CA LEU A 151 -11.67 -5.67 -4.67
C LEU A 151 -10.20 -5.35 -4.98
N ALA A 152 -9.57 -6.11 -5.87
CA ALA A 152 -8.19 -5.88 -6.28
C ALA A 152 -8.04 -4.70 -7.27
N ARG A 153 -9.08 -4.37 -8.02
CA ARG A 153 -9.01 -3.38 -9.11
C ARG A 153 -8.43 -2.02 -8.67
N PRO A 154 -8.86 -1.40 -7.55
CA PRO A 154 -8.28 -0.12 -7.13
C PRO A 154 -6.78 -0.20 -6.86
N GLY A 155 -6.30 -1.30 -6.28
CA GLY A 155 -4.88 -1.53 -6.04
C GLY A 155 -4.08 -1.65 -7.33
N PHE A 156 -4.60 -2.36 -8.33
CA PHE A 156 -3.97 -2.46 -9.65
C PHE A 156 -3.94 -1.12 -10.38
N GLU A 157 -5.01 -0.31 -10.31
CA GLU A 157 -5.01 1.03 -10.94
C GLU A 157 -3.97 1.97 -10.27
N ILE A 158 -3.83 1.88 -8.95
CA ILE A 158 -2.78 2.63 -8.23
C ILE A 158 -1.39 2.18 -8.68
N GLN A 159 -1.16 0.89 -8.82
CA GLN A 159 0.12 0.38 -9.32
C GLN A 159 0.37 0.89 -10.74
N ARG A 160 -0.57 0.68 -11.63
CA ARG A 160 -0.45 1.02 -13.05
C ARG A 160 -0.09 2.49 -13.30
N HIS A 161 -0.71 3.40 -12.55
CA HIS A 161 -0.63 4.83 -12.84
C HIS A 161 0.22 5.64 -11.87
N LEU A 162 0.48 5.14 -10.67
CA LEU A 162 1.09 5.95 -9.60
C LEU A 162 2.33 5.33 -8.95
N SER A 163 2.34 4.01 -8.72
CA SER A 163 3.37 3.42 -7.88
C SER A 163 4.38 2.54 -8.61
N THR A 164 4.11 2.15 -9.87
CA THR A 164 5.06 1.42 -10.71
C THR A 164 5.24 2.09 -12.07
N ALA A 165 6.43 1.99 -12.63
CA ALA A 165 6.75 2.37 -14.01
C ALA A 165 7.45 1.22 -14.72
N GLU A 166 7.50 1.29 -16.05
CA GLU A 166 8.26 0.31 -16.84
C GLU A 166 9.74 0.43 -16.53
N PRO A 167 10.41 -0.65 -16.09
CA PRO A 167 11.82 -0.63 -15.78
C PRO A 167 12.69 -0.69 -17.03
N SER A 168 13.91 -0.17 -16.93
CA SER A 168 14.98 -0.46 -17.88
C SER A 168 15.53 -1.89 -17.70
N GLY A 169 16.29 -2.38 -18.68
CA GLY A 169 16.98 -3.68 -18.58
C GLY A 169 17.86 -3.77 -17.34
N ASP A 170 18.65 -2.72 -17.06
CA ASP A 170 19.56 -2.67 -15.90
C ASP A 170 18.79 -2.72 -14.56
N GLN A 171 17.64 -2.03 -14.47
CA GLN A 171 16.80 -2.06 -13.28
C GLN A 171 16.18 -3.44 -13.05
N LEU A 172 15.79 -4.12 -14.13
CA LEU A 172 15.27 -5.49 -14.06
C LEU A 172 16.37 -6.49 -13.66
N GLU A 173 17.58 -6.32 -14.16
CA GLU A 173 18.74 -7.12 -13.77
C GLU A 173 19.02 -7.00 -12.27
N VAL A 174 19.01 -5.78 -11.73
CA VAL A 174 19.16 -5.53 -10.29
C VAL A 174 18.06 -6.23 -9.48
N ALA A 175 16.79 -6.16 -9.92
CA ALA A 175 15.68 -6.81 -9.24
C ALA A 175 15.81 -8.34 -9.26
N ASN A 176 16.21 -8.92 -10.40
CA ASN A 176 16.47 -10.36 -10.53
C ASN A 176 17.61 -10.81 -9.61
N ALA A 177 18.73 -10.08 -9.60
CA ALA A 177 19.87 -10.39 -8.74
C ALA A 177 19.50 -10.31 -7.25
N ALA A 178 18.69 -9.32 -6.86
CA ALA A 178 18.19 -9.20 -5.48
C ALA A 178 17.30 -10.37 -5.08
N ARG A 179 16.34 -10.76 -5.96
CA ARG A 179 15.49 -11.93 -5.75
C ARG A 179 16.33 -13.21 -5.60
N ASP A 180 17.26 -13.44 -6.49
CA ASP A 180 18.09 -14.65 -6.49
C ASP A 180 18.97 -14.74 -5.24
N ALA A 181 19.48 -13.59 -4.76
CA ALA A 181 20.19 -13.52 -3.48
C ALA A 181 19.29 -13.88 -2.29
N CYS A 182 18.03 -13.42 -2.26
CA CYS A 182 17.07 -13.79 -1.21
C CYS A 182 16.79 -15.30 -1.24
N LEU A 183 16.52 -15.85 -2.42
CA LEU A 183 16.27 -17.29 -2.59
C LEU A 183 17.50 -18.15 -2.21
N ALA A 184 18.70 -17.68 -2.46
CA ALA A 184 19.93 -18.36 -2.05
C ALA A 184 20.07 -18.41 -0.51
N LEU A 185 19.68 -17.34 0.19
CA LEU A 185 19.68 -17.30 1.65
C LEU A 185 18.65 -18.26 2.26
N GLU A 186 17.45 -18.38 1.67
CA GLU A 186 16.41 -19.30 2.15
C GLU A 186 16.80 -20.78 1.98
N ARG A 187 17.68 -21.10 1.04
CA ARG A 187 18.16 -22.48 0.80
C ARG A 187 19.31 -22.89 1.72
N GLN A 188 19.88 -21.97 2.50
CA GLN A 188 20.93 -22.30 3.45
C GLN A 188 20.29 -22.97 4.68
N PRO A 189 20.69 -24.19 5.06
CA PRO A 189 20.18 -24.79 6.30
C PRO A 189 20.63 -23.96 7.50
N ALA A 190 19.70 -23.78 8.45
CA ALA A 190 19.95 -23.07 9.70
C ALA A 190 20.97 -23.83 10.59
#